data_be814228ccf90ed6149f99bc73d2723d
#
_entry.id   be814228ccf90ed6149f99bc73d2723d
#
_cell.length_a   1.000
_cell.length_b   1.000
_cell.length_c   1.000
_cell.angle_alpha   90.00
_cell.angle_beta   90.00
_cell.angle_gamma   90.00
#
_symmetry.space_group_name_H-M   'P 1'
#
loop_
_entity.id
_entity.type
_entity.pdbx_description
1 polymer ?
#
loop_
_entity_poly.entity_id
_entity_poly.type
_entity_poly.pdbx_seq_one_letter_code
_entity_poly.pdbx_strand_id
1 'polypeptide(L)'
;GRPSGHPLIVHIVNPVLPTMSSLEKQNAWQHILLDWSRDVSPQALALAEAFWPGPLTIILPKAKNVLLEVTGGQETVGIRCPNHPLTQELLKLFDGAVVAPSANRFGRISPTTADHVRDEFPDGDILILDGGACDVGIESTIVDLSRWDSHGAVILRPGAISKSMIDEVLGNLITTERHHSSNQSDISKPRVSGSLSAHYAPKTKLVLYDPNNIESINLVDYKGKKVAWAHFKDSSRIDFSLSCHLEEVLLPSSSNDLAKCLYATLRTLDQLSVDVIYFEKLPDSEQWDAVRDRLGRASVGSGA
;
A
#
# COMPACT_ATOMS: atom_id res chain seq x y z
N GLY A 1 -12.23 4.89 -13.98
CA GLY A 1 -11.57 3.98 -14.90
C GLY A 1 -10.96 2.73 -14.23
N ARG A 2 -11.39 2.36 -13.00
CA ARG A 2 -10.92 1.14 -12.33
C ARG A 2 -11.60 -0.11 -12.91
N PRO A 3 -10.88 -1.21 -13.23
CA PRO A 3 -11.48 -2.44 -13.76
C PRO A 3 -12.48 -3.04 -12.77
N SER A 4 -13.61 -3.53 -13.27
CA SER A 4 -14.68 -4.15 -12.45
C SER A 4 -14.22 -5.42 -11.70
N GLY A 5 -13.27 -6.15 -12.26
CA GLY A 5 -12.65 -7.32 -11.61
C GLY A 5 -11.60 -7.00 -10.55
N HIS A 6 -11.41 -5.73 -10.18
CA HIS A 6 -10.43 -5.35 -9.16
C HIS A 6 -11.07 -5.42 -7.76
N PRO A 7 -10.56 -6.27 -6.84
CA PRO A 7 -11.17 -6.42 -5.53
C PRO A 7 -11.01 -5.14 -4.69
N LEU A 8 -12.02 -4.86 -3.88
CA LEU A 8 -12.05 -3.77 -2.92
C LEU A 8 -11.79 -4.29 -1.50
N ILE A 9 -11.45 -3.39 -0.60
CA ILE A 9 -11.27 -3.70 0.82
C ILE A 9 -12.51 -3.20 1.57
N VAL A 10 -13.10 -4.09 2.36
CA VAL A 10 -14.19 -3.78 3.27
C VAL A 10 -13.63 -3.13 4.53
N HIS A 11 -14.08 -1.92 4.83
CA HIS A 11 -13.70 -1.20 6.04
C HIS A 11 -14.83 -1.32 7.07
N ILE A 12 -14.49 -1.86 8.23
CA ILE A 12 -15.42 -2.14 9.34
C ILE A 12 -15.18 -1.20 10.53
N VAL A 13 -16.22 -0.99 11.31
CA VAL A 13 -16.12 -0.26 12.59
C VAL A 13 -15.34 -1.07 13.62
N ASN A 14 -14.67 -0.38 14.53
CA ASN A 14 -14.05 -1.02 15.70
C ASN A 14 -15.14 -1.42 16.72
N PRO A 15 -15.38 -2.73 16.94
CA PRO A 15 -16.38 -3.21 17.90
C PRO A 15 -15.84 -3.24 19.33
N VAL A 16 -14.55 -3.03 19.55
CA VAL A 16 -13.87 -3.22 20.81
C VAL A 16 -13.92 -1.95 21.67
N LEU A 17 -14.33 -2.12 22.93
CA LEU A 17 -14.25 -1.07 23.94
C LEU A 17 -13.05 -1.31 24.87
N PRO A 18 -12.44 -0.24 25.43
CA PRO A 18 -11.31 -0.37 26.34
C PRO A 18 -11.58 -1.20 27.60
N THR A 19 -12.85 -1.28 28.02
CA THR A 19 -13.30 -2.01 29.21
C THR A 19 -13.51 -3.51 28.99
N MET A 20 -13.46 -3.99 27.76
CA MET A 20 -13.66 -5.40 27.42
C MET A 20 -12.49 -6.26 27.85
N SER A 21 -12.78 -7.43 28.42
CA SER A 21 -11.81 -8.52 28.62
C SER A 21 -11.31 -9.07 27.27
N SER A 22 -10.22 -9.84 27.28
CA SER A 22 -9.67 -10.45 26.08
C SER A 22 -10.70 -11.34 25.35
N LEU A 23 -11.47 -12.14 26.10
CA LEU A 23 -12.52 -12.98 25.53
C LEU A 23 -13.66 -12.16 24.88
N GLU A 24 -14.08 -11.07 25.53
CA GLU A 24 -15.10 -10.17 24.96
C GLU A 24 -14.62 -9.50 23.67
N LYS A 25 -13.34 -9.08 23.63
CA LYS A 25 -12.71 -8.53 22.40
C LYS A 25 -12.69 -9.56 21.27
N GLN A 26 -12.26 -10.80 21.54
CA GLN A 26 -12.25 -11.87 20.55
C GLN A 26 -13.65 -12.16 20.03
N ASN A 27 -14.65 -12.26 20.91
CA ASN A 27 -16.04 -12.46 20.53
C ASN A 27 -16.58 -11.30 19.67
N ALA A 28 -16.23 -10.05 20.01
CA ALA A 28 -16.62 -8.88 19.24
C ALA A 28 -16.00 -8.89 17.82
N TRP A 29 -14.70 -9.20 17.69
CA TRP A 29 -14.06 -9.38 16.40
C TRP A 29 -14.66 -10.55 15.61
N GLN A 30 -14.90 -11.69 16.25
CA GLN A 30 -15.49 -12.85 15.59
C GLN A 30 -16.88 -12.51 15.04
N HIS A 31 -17.70 -11.82 15.80
CA HIS A 31 -19.05 -11.45 15.40
C HIS A 31 -19.04 -10.59 14.13
N ILE A 32 -18.29 -9.49 14.12
CA ILE A 32 -18.26 -8.58 12.98
C ILE A 32 -17.57 -9.20 11.74
N LEU A 33 -16.60 -10.11 11.93
CA LEU A 33 -15.94 -10.80 10.82
C LEU A 33 -16.85 -11.84 10.16
N LEU A 34 -17.76 -12.47 10.92
CA LEU A 34 -18.72 -13.44 10.37
C LEU A 34 -19.78 -12.81 9.45
N ASP A 35 -19.99 -11.50 9.50
CA ASP A 35 -20.83 -10.79 8.53
C ASP A 35 -20.21 -10.82 7.12
N TRP A 36 -18.88 -10.92 7.03
CA TRP A 36 -18.12 -10.84 5.78
C TRP A 36 -17.43 -12.14 5.39
N SER A 37 -17.16 -13.01 6.35
CA SER A 37 -16.45 -14.27 6.13
C SER A 37 -17.30 -15.46 6.58
N ARG A 38 -17.25 -16.54 5.79
CA ARG A 38 -17.90 -17.82 6.16
C ARG A 38 -17.12 -18.59 7.23
N ASP A 39 -15.84 -18.24 7.44
CA ASP A 39 -14.94 -18.87 8.40
C ASP A 39 -13.97 -17.84 8.97
N VAL A 40 -13.82 -17.83 10.29
CA VAL A 40 -12.94 -16.93 11.03
C VAL A 40 -12.01 -17.77 11.90
N SER A 41 -10.79 -17.93 11.41
CA SER A 41 -9.78 -18.73 12.13
C SER A 41 -9.26 -18.04 13.40
N PRO A 42 -8.72 -18.79 14.39
CA PRO A 42 -8.04 -18.21 15.55
C PRO A 42 -6.91 -17.25 15.17
N GLN A 43 -6.23 -17.50 14.06
CA GLN A 43 -5.16 -16.65 13.54
C GLN A 43 -5.70 -15.30 13.06
N ALA A 44 -6.87 -15.29 12.42
CA ALA A 44 -7.52 -14.04 12.02
C ALA A 44 -7.90 -13.18 13.23
N LEU A 45 -8.41 -13.82 14.30
CA LEU A 45 -8.73 -13.14 15.56
C LEU A 45 -7.47 -12.59 16.23
N ALA A 46 -6.38 -13.37 16.29
CA ALA A 46 -5.11 -12.95 16.88
C ALA A 46 -4.53 -11.73 16.13
N LEU A 47 -4.54 -11.74 14.80
CA LEU A 47 -4.08 -10.58 14.01
C LEU A 47 -5.00 -9.37 14.14
N ALA A 48 -6.31 -9.57 14.21
CA ALA A 48 -7.27 -8.50 14.46
C ALA A 48 -7.05 -7.84 15.83
N GLU A 49 -6.90 -8.65 16.89
CA GLU A 49 -6.64 -8.15 18.24
C GLU A 49 -5.31 -7.39 18.34
N ALA A 50 -4.25 -7.86 17.64
CA ALA A 50 -2.93 -7.25 17.69
C ALA A 50 -2.81 -5.95 16.88
N PHE A 51 -3.50 -5.87 15.72
CA PHE A 51 -3.22 -4.81 14.73
C PHE A 51 -4.44 -3.97 14.34
N TRP A 52 -5.62 -4.24 14.87
CA TRP A 52 -6.81 -3.44 14.64
C TRP A 52 -7.29 -2.67 15.87
N PRO A 53 -7.70 -1.41 15.68
CA PRO A 53 -7.72 -0.63 14.43
C PRO A 53 -6.31 -0.30 13.92
N GLY A 54 -6.07 -0.47 12.60
CA GLY A 54 -4.72 -0.23 12.07
C GLY A 54 -4.52 -0.51 10.58
N PRO A 55 -3.24 -0.53 10.14
CA PRO A 55 -2.88 -0.66 8.74
C PRO A 55 -2.69 -2.13 8.30
N LEU A 56 -3.55 -3.04 8.79
CA LEU A 56 -3.59 -4.44 8.38
C LEU A 56 -4.90 -4.74 7.64
N THR A 57 -4.80 -5.42 6.49
CA THR A 57 -5.92 -6.04 5.79
C THR A 57 -5.77 -7.55 5.85
N ILE A 58 -6.82 -8.26 6.28
CA ILE A 58 -6.86 -9.71 6.35
C ILE A 58 -7.75 -10.23 5.22
N ILE A 59 -7.24 -11.18 4.42
CA ILE A 59 -8.02 -11.86 3.38
C ILE A 59 -8.58 -13.15 3.99
N LEU A 60 -9.90 -13.30 3.91
CA LEU A 60 -10.64 -14.45 4.42
C LEU A 60 -11.56 -15.04 3.32
N PRO A 61 -12.04 -16.28 3.48
CA PRO A 61 -13.08 -16.85 2.63
C PRO A 61 -14.37 -16.03 2.74
N LYS A 62 -14.89 -15.49 1.65
CA LYS A 62 -16.08 -14.61 1.68
C LYS A 62 -17.34 -15.33 2.18
N ALA A 63 -18.20 -14.62 2.89
CA ALA A 63 -19.56 -15.07 3.19
C ALA A 63 -20.44 -15.04 1.92
N LYS A 64 -21.53 -15.83 1.91
CA LYS A 64 -22.41 -15.97 0.73
C LYS A 64 -23.12 -14.67 0.33
N ASN A 65 -23.39 -13.80 1.29
CA ASN A 65 -24.06 -12.51 1.11
C ASN A 65 -23.12 -11.40 0.60
N VAL A 66 -21.81 -11.64 0.56
CA VAL A 66 -20.84 -10.66 0.01
C VAL A 66 -20.95 -10.62 -1.51
N LEU A 67 -21.23 -9.43 -2.04
CA LEU A 67 -21.40 -9.19 -3.45
C LEU A 67 -20.11 -9.45 -4.24
N LEU A 68 -20.22 -9.99 -5.44
CA LEU A 68 -19.10 -10.28 -6.33
C LEU A 68 -18.35 -9.02 -6.75
N GLU A 69 -19.05 -7.90 -6.84
CA GLU A 69 -18.47 -6.58 -7.14
C GLU A 69 -17.45 -6.14 -6.07
N VAL A 70 -17.70 -6.48 -4.81
CA VAL A 70 -16.78 -6.20 -3.70
C VAL A 70 -15.48 -7.00 -3.83
N THR A 71 -15.61 -8.27 -4.24
CA THR A 71 -14.48 -9.21 -4.29
C THR A 71 -13.81 -9.28 -5.68
N GLY A 72 -14.34 -8.55 -6.67
CA GLY A 72 -13.89 -8.66 -8.06
C GLY A 72 -14.09 -10.06 -8.62
N GLY A 73 -15.17 -10.75 -8.20
CA GLY A 73 -15.54 -12.10 -8.63
C GLY A 73 -14.77 -13.22 -7.93
N GLN A 74 -14.06 -12.95 -6.82
CA GLN A 74 -13.30 -13.95 -6.06
C GLN A 74 -14.11 -14.54 -4.90
N GLU A 75 -13.71 -15.73 -4.44
CA GLU A 75 -14.26 -16.40 -3.25
C GLU A 75 -13.62 -15.95 -1.94
N THR A 76 -12.85 -14.86 -1.98
CA THR A 76 -12.18 -14.25 -0.84
C THR A 76 -12.54 -12.79 -0.70
N VAL A 77 -12.49 -12.25 0.52
CA VAL A 77 -12.77 -10.86 0.84
C VAL A 77 -11.65 -10.27 1.68
N GLY A 78 -11.24 -9.05 1.37
CA GLY A 78 -10.27 -8.29 2.17
C GLY A 78 -11.00 -7.40 3.16
N ILE A 79 -10.68 -7.53 4.45
CA ILE A 79 -11.32 -6.81 5.55
C ILE A 79 -10.26 -6.01 6.30
N ARG A 80 -10.61 -4.79 6.70
CA ARG A 80 -9.76 -3.91 7.50
C ARG A 80 -10.58 -3.11 8.51
N CYS A 81 -10.06 -2.92 9.71
CA CYS A 81 -10.56 -1.92 10.65
C CYS A 81 -9.58 -0.73 10.65
N PRO A 82 -9.94 0.44 10.06
CA PRO A 82 -9.05 1.58 9.96
C PRO A 82 -8.90 2.31 11.31
N ASN A 83 -7.70 2.85 11.58
CA ASN A 83 -7.41 3.62 12.80
C ASN A 83 -7.54 5.14 12.56
N HIS A 84 -8.51 5.59 11.80
CA HIS A 84 -8.74 7.01 11.56
C HIS A 84 -10.02 7.46 12.24
N PRO A 85 -9.98 8.45 13.17
CA PRO A 85 -11.15 8.84 13.97
C PRO A 85 -12.37 9.20 13.12
N LEU A 86 -12.19 10.05 12.09
CA LEU A 86 -13.28 10.46 11.21
C LEU A 86 -13.86 9.28 10.42
N THR A 87 -13.02 8.32 10.01
CA THR A 87 -13.51 7.10 9.33
C THR A 87 -14.29 6.21 10.28
N GLN A 88 -13.83 6.07 11.52
CA GLN A 88 -14.57 5.31 12.54
C GLN A 88 -15.90 5.96 12.89
N GLU A 89 -15.95 7.29 12.96
CA GLU A 89 -17.21 8.02 13.18
C GLU A 89 -18.17 7.83 11.98
N LEU A 90 -17.67 7.96 10.76
CA LEU A 90 -18.45 7.69 9.55
C LEU A 90 -19.06 6.28 9.55
N LEU A 91 -18.25 5.26 9.87
CA LEU A 91 -18.71 3.86 9.92
C LEU A 91 -19.77 3.64 11.01
N LYS A 92 -19.62 4.29 12.18
CA LYS A 92 -20.61 4.23 13.26
C LYS A 92 -21.93 4.89 12.87
N LEU A 93 -21.88 6.07 12.24
CA LEU A 93 -23.08 6.79 11.81
C LEU A 93 -23.78 6.09 10.62
N PHE A 94 -23.00 5.45 9.76
CA PHE A 94 -23.52 4.67 8.63
C PHE A 94 -24.16 3.36 9.08
N ASP A 95 -23.82 2.89 10.29
CA ASP A 95 -24.26 1.61 10.87
C ASP A 95 -24.01 0.42 9.93
N GLY A 96 -22.77 0.35 9.41
CA GLY A 96 -22.39 -0.67 8.45
C GLY A 96 -20.91 -0.63 8.09
N ALA A 97 -20.57 -1.26 6.97
CA ALA A 97 -19.22 -1.23 6.44
C ALA A 97 -19.18 -0.54 5.07
N VAL A 98 -18.01 0.03 4.74
CA VAL A 98 -17.80 0.73 3.47
C VAL A 98 -16.68 0.06 2.70
N VAL A 99 -16.92 -0.21 1.42
CA VAL A 99 -15.87 -0.67 0.51
C VAL A 99 -15.17 0.52 -0.12
N ALA A 100 -13.85 0.55 -0.06
CA ALA A 100 -13.09 1.69 -0.56
C ALA A 100 -11.80 1.26 -1.29
N PRO A 101 -11.59 1.74 -2.52
CA PRO A 101 -10.26 1.78 -3.15
C PRO A 101 -9.50 3.02 -2.69
N SER A 102 -8.23 3.16 -3.11
CA SER A 102 -7.52 4.44 -3.04
C SER A 102 -8.21 5.49 -3.93
N ALA A 103 -8.26 6.74 -3.43
CA ALA A 103 -8.98 7.86 -4.07
C ALA A 103 -8.15 8.53 -5.18
N ASN A 104 -7.63 7.73 -6.12
CA ASN A 104 -6.86 8.16 -7.29
C ASN A 104 -7.39 7.51 -8.56
N ARG A 105 -7.03 8.03 -9.72
CA ARG A 105 -7.21 7.33 -11.00
C ARG A 105 -6.37 6.06 -11.02
N PHE A 106 -6.89 4.99 -11.61
CA PHE A 106 -6.25 3.68 -11.61
C PHE A 106 -4.81 3.71 -12.13
N GLY A 107 -3.88 3.10 -11.38
CA GLY A 107 -2.46 3.05 -11.72
C GLY A 107 -1.62 4.27 -11.31
N ARG A 108 -2.28 5.40 -10.96
CA ARG A 108 -1.59 6.65 -10.60
C ARG A 108 -1.14 6.64 -9.13
N ILE A 109 -0.35 7.67 -8.76
CA ILE A 109 0.15 7.85 -7.38
C ILE A 109 -1.01 7.99 -6.41
N SER A 110 -1.02 7.22 -5.31
CA SER A 110 -2.05 7.30 -4.28
C SER A 110 -2.06 8.68 -3.60
N PRO A 111 -3.25 9.26 -3.28
CA PRO A 111 -3.35 10.49 -2.52
C PRO A 111 -3.05 10.26 -1.04
N THR A 112 -2.42 11.24 -0.39
CA THR A 112 -2.14 11.25 1.06
C THR A 112 -2.70 12.48 1.76
N THR A 113 -3.33 13.38 1.02
CA THR A 113 -4.03 14.58 1.52
C THR A 113 -5.33 14.80 0.74
N ALA A 114 -6.23 15.62 1.26
CA ALA A 114 -7.44 16.04 0.56
C ALA A 114 -7.13 16.78 -0.75
N ASP A 115 -6.06 17.59 -0.77
CA ASP A 115 -5.64 18.31 -1.98
C ASP A 115 -5.21 17.36 -3.10
N HIS A 116 -4.48 16.28 -2.77
CA HIS A 116 -4.14 15.24 -3.73
C HIS A 116 -5.40 14.59 -4.35
N VAL A 117 -6.49 14.46 -3.58
CA VAL A 117 -7.76 13.94 -4.09
C VAL A 117 -8.45 14.98 -5.00
N ARG A 118 -8.41 16.27 -4.64
CA ARG A 118 -8.94 17.36 -5.49
C ARG A 118 -8.22 17.41 -6.85
N ASP A 119 -6.88 17.24 -6.85
CA ASP A 119 -6.08 17.20 -8.07
C ASP A 119 -6.43 16.00 -8.99
N GLU A 120 -6.79 14.85 -8.40
CA GLU A 120 -7.22 13.67 -9.17
C GLU A 120 -8.63 13.84 -9.77
N PHE A 121 -9.51 14.61 -9.11
CA PHE A 121 -10.91 14.81 -9.47
C PHE A 121 -11.27 16.30 -9.50
N PRO A 122 -10.70 17.07 -10.45
CA PRO A 122 -10.85 18.54 -10.50
C PRO A 122 -12.28 19.00 -10.81
N ASP A 123 -13.10 18.13 -11.40
CA ASP A 123 -14.48 18.45 -11.80
C ASP A 123 -15.44 18.58 -10.61
N GLY A 124 -14.98 18.26 -9.38
CA GLY A 124 -15.74 18.46 -8.14
C GLY A 124 -16.88 17.45 -7.89
N ASP A 125 -16.90 16.36 -8.62
CA ASP A 125 -18.00 15.36 -8.59
C ASP A 125 -18.03 14.47 -7.34
N ILE A 126 -17.05 14.65 -6.43
CA ILE A 126 -16.95 13.83 -5.21
C ILE A 126 -16.90 14.70 -3.95
N LEU A 127 -17.63 14.26 -2.92
CA LEU A 127 -17.52 14.83 -1.58
C LEU A 127 -16.23 14.33 -0.91
N ILE A 128 -15.41 15.24 -0.42
CA ILE A 128 -14.17 14.95 0.28
C ILE A 128 -14.33 15.29 1.76
N LEU A 129 -14.22 14.27 2.62
CA LEU A 129 -14.08 14.46 4.05
C LEU A 129 -12.58 14.62 4.37
N ASP A 130 -12.18 15.85 4.68
CA ASP A 130 -10.78 16.16 4.98
C ASP A 130 -10.43 15.74 6.42
N GLY A 131 -9.71 14.66 6.56
CA GLY A 131 -9.20 14.15 7.84
C GLY A 131 -7.72 14.50 8.09
N GLY A 132 -7.14 15.39 7.29
CA GLY A 132 -5.71 15.72 7.34
C GLY A 132 -4.84 14.77 6.50
N ALA A 133 -3.53 14.90 6.66
CA ALA A 133 -2.55 14.05 5.98
C ALA A 133 -2.54 12.62 6.56
N CYS A 134 -2.28 11.62 5.71
CA CYS A 134 -2.17 10.24 6.13
C CYS A 134 -0.97 10.01 7.06
N ASP A 135 -1.18 9.37 8.22
CA ASP A 135 -0.13 9.13 9.22
C ASP A 135 0.91 8.10 8.75
N VAL A 136 0.48 7.06 8.02
CA VAL A 136 1.35 5.98 7.52
C VAL A 136 1.91 6.28 6.14
N GLY A 137 1.12 6.94 5.28
CA GLY A 137 1.49 7.40 3.94
C GLY A 137 1.45 6.34 2.84
N ILE A 138 1.50 5.06 3.15
CA ILE A 138 1.36 3.94 2.22
C ILE A 138 0.19 3.04 2.62
N GLU A 139 -0.23 2.16 1.71
CA GLU A 139 -1.35 1.26 1.95
C GLU A 139 -1.03 0.18 2.98
N SER A 140 -2.09 -0.41 3.55
CA SER A 140 -2.04 -1.48 4.54
C SER A 140 -1.22 -2.69 4.07
N THR A 141 -0.59 -3.39 5.02
CA THR A 141 -0.15 -4.77 4.81
C THR A 141 -1.36 -5.63 4.49
N ILE A 142 -1.25 -6.55 3.52
CA ILE A 142 -2.31 -7.52 3.19
C ILE A 142 -1.79 -8.91 3.47
N VAL A 143 -2.49 -9.63 4.36
CA VAL A 143 -2.20 -11.02 4.72
C VAL A 143 -3.35 -11.91 4.27
N ASP A 144 -3.03 -12.96 3.54
CA ASP A 144 -3.96 -14.01 3.14
C ASP A 144 -3.99 -15.12 4.19
N LEU A 145 -5.15 -15.32 4.78
CA LEU A 145 -5.48 -16.45 5.65
C LEU A 145 -6.55 -17.35 5.04
N SER A 146 -7.04 -17.04 3.83
CA SER A 146 -8.11 -17.81 3.18
C SER A 146 -7.68 -19.23 2.78
N ARG A 147 -6.36 -19.46 2.72
CA ARG A 147 -5.71 -20.73 2.37
C ARG A 147 -4.84 -21.26 3.51
N TRP A 148 -5.18 -20.92 4.74
CA TRP A 148 -4.37 -21.22 5.92
C TRP A 148 -3.94 -22.69 6.01
N ASP A 149 -4.85 -23.64 5.80
CA ASP A 149 -4.58 -25.07 5.95
C ASP A 149 -3.53 -25.60 4.96
N SER A 150 -3.38 -24.96 3.81
CA SER A 150 -2.46 -25.39 2.74
C SER A 150 -1.20 -24.54 2.62
N HIS A 151 -1.27 -23.25 2.97
CA HIS A 151 -0.17 -22.30 2.71
C HIS A 151 0.26 -21.53 3.96
N GLY A 152 -0.45 -21.66 5.11
CA GLY A 152 -0.24 -20.78 6.26
C GLY A 152 -0.66 -19.33 5.98
N ALA A 153 -0.06 -18.41 6.71
CA ALA A 153 -0.25 -16.97 6.44
C ALA A 153 0.68 -16.52 5.30
N VAL A 154 0.12 -15.82 4.31
CA VAL A 154 0.89 -15.32 3.16
C VAL A 154 0.76 -13.81 3.05
N ILE A 155 1.88 -13.06 3.06
CA ILE A 155 1.87 -11.62 2.82
C ILE A 155 1.74 -11.39 1.31
N LEU A 156 0.59 -10.87 0.89
CA LEU A 156 0.29 -10.54 -0.51
C LEU A 156 0.74 -9.12 -0.90
N ARG A 157 0.83 -8.22 0.09
CA ARG A 157 1.33 -6.86 -0.09
C ARG A 157 2.03 -6.41 1.19
N PRO A 158 3.32 -6.08 1.15
CA PRO A 158 4.01 -5.51 2.30
C PRO A 158 3.48 -4.11 2.63
N GLY A 159 3.46 -3.74 3.91
CA GLY A 159 3.03 -2.45 4.43
C GLY A 159 3.67 -2.16 5.77
N ALA A 160 3.09 -1.25 6.57
CA ALA A 160 3.66 -0.83 7.85
C ALA A 160 3.70 -1.94 8.92
N ILE A 161 2.84 -2.96 8.80
CA ILE A 161 2.95 -4.17 9.63
C ILE A 161 3.90 -5.12 8.92
N SER A 162 5.08 -5.34 9.51
CA SER A 162 6.15 -6.15 8.93
C SER A 162 5.88 -7.65 9.06
N LYS A 163 6.67 -8.44 8.33
CA LYS A 163 6.62 -9.90 8.45
C LYS A 163 6.96 -10.34 9.87
N SER A 164 8.02 -9.78 10.44
CA SER A 164 8.46 -10.11 11.81
C SER A 164 7.39 -9.82 12.86
N MET A 165 6.64 -8.71 12.74
CA MET A 165 5.53 -8.39 13.64
C MET A 165 4.39 -9.42 13.55
N ILE A 166 4.06 -9.89 12.35
CA ILE A 166 3.03 -10.91 12.15
C ILE A 166 3.52 -12.28 12.64
N ASP A 167 4.79 -12.63 12.39
CA ASP A 167 5.42 -13.87 12.88
C ASP A 167 5.41 -13.93 14.42
N GLU A 168 5.62 -12.80 15.10
CA GLU A 168 5.54 -12.72 16.56
C GLU A 168 4.15 -13.09 17.08
N VAL A 169 3.10 -12.66 16.40
CA VAL A 169 1.70 -12.96 16.78
C VAL A 169 1.32 -14.40 16.42
N LEU A 170 1.76 -14.90 15.27
CA LEU A 170 1.37 -16.21 14.75
C LEU A 170 2.35 -17.35 15.06
N GLY A 171 3.47 -17.10 15.76
CA GLY A 171 4.44 -18.13 16.14
C GLY A 171 5.27 -18.67 14.98
N ASN A 172 5.78 -17.82 14.09
CA ASN A 172 6.64 -18.17 12.93
C ASN A 172 5.95 -19.04 11.85
N LEU A 173 4.67 -18.83 11.63
CA LEU A 173 3.88 -19.60 10.66
C LEU A 173 3.65 -18.85 9.33
N ILE A 174 4.43 -17.78 9.06
CA ILE A 174 4.33 -17.06 7.79
C ILE A 174 5.19 -17.74 6.71
N THR A 175 4.56 -18.05 5.60
CA THR A 175 5.25 -18.35 4.34
C THR A 175 5.38 -17.05 3.53
N THR A 176 6.61 -16.63 3.25
CA THR A 176 6.83 -15.64 2.20
C THR A 176 6.88 -16.36 0.86
N GLU A 177 5.86 -16.18 0.05
CA GLU A 177 6.03 -16.50 -1.37
C GLU A 177 7.08 -15.53 -1.93
N ARG A 178 8.33 -15.98 -2.03
CA ARG A 178 9.33 -15.28 -2.84
C ARG A 178 8.75 -15.23 -4.25
N HIS A 179 8.77 -14.04 -4.86
CA HIS A 179 8.53 -13.87 -6.29
C HIS A 179 9.64 -14.62 -7.05
N HIS A 180 9.58 -15.94 -7.06
CA HIS A 180 10.22 -16.66 -8.12
C HIS A 180 9.38 -16.41 -9.37
N SER A 181 10.01 -15.84 -10.36
CA SER A 181 9.54 -15.67 -11.73
C SER A 181 9.27 -17.04 -12.40
N SER A 182 8.38 -17.83 -11.82
CA SER A 182 7.82 -19.01 -12.46
C SER A 182 6.52 -18.59 -13.13
N ASN A 183 6.46 -18.66 -14.44
CA ASN A 183 5.35 -18.41 -15.34
C ASN A 183 4.13 -19.34 -15.12
N GLN A 184 3.90 -19.83 -13.90
CA GLN A 184 2.67 -20.52 -13.54
C GLN A 184 1.84 -19.56 -12.68
N SER A 185 0.81 -18.98 -13.30
CA SER A 185 -0.27 -18.31 -12.59
C SER A 185 -0.90 -19.33 -11.64
N ASP A 186 -0.57 -19.26 -10.35
CA ASP A 186 -1.30 -20.01 -9.33
C ASP A 186 -2.72 -19.42 -9.28
N ILE A 187 -3.65 -20.10 -9.96
CA ILE A 187 -5.06 -19.72 -10.09
C ILE A 187 -5.73 -19.62 -8.71
N SER A 188 -5.13 -20.22 -7.67
CA SER A 188 -5.64 -20.23 -6.31
C SER A 188 -5.26 -18.98 -5.50
N LYS A 189 -4.28 -18.19 -5.95
CA LYS A 189 -3.80 -17.01 -5.21
C LYS A 189 -4.79 -15.85 -5.30
N PRO A 190 -5.27 -15.29 -4.17
CA PRO A 190 -6.15 -14.13 -4.20
C PRO A 190 -5.50 -12.94 -4.88
N ARG A 191 -6.22 -12.30 -5.79
CA ARG A 191 -5.84 -10.99 -6.33
C ARG A 191 -6.13 -9.94 -5.27
N VAL A 192 -5.24 -8.96 -5.12
CA VAL A 192 -5.40 -7.88 -4.14
C VAL A 192 -5.13 -6.51 -4.77
N SER A 193 -5.65 -5.47 -4.16
CA SER A 193 -5.40 -4.09 -4.57
C SER A 193 -3.92 -3.76 -4.45
N GLY A 194 -3.33 -3.11 -5.48
CA GLY A 194 -1.93 -2.70 -5.48
C GLY A 194 -0.92 -3.82 -5.75
N SER A 195 -1.35 -4.99 -6.25
CA SER A 195 -0.44 -6.11 -6.59
C SER A 195 0.03 -6.12 -8.05
N LEU A 196 -0.47 -5.22 -8.90
CA LEU A 196 -0.01 -5.11 -10.29
C LEU A 196 1.45 -4.70 -10.35
N SER A 197 2.19 -5.21 -11.34
CA SER A 197 3.60 -4.87 -11.56
C SER A 197 3.81 -3.38 -11.83
N ALA A 198 2.90 -2.73 -12.55
CA ALA A 198 2.85 -1.30 -12.80
C ALA A 198 1.72 -0.68 -11.97
N HIS A 199 2.05 0.14 -10.98
CA HIS A 199 1.11 0.84 -10.10
C HIS A 199 1.80 2.02 -9.41
N TYR A 200 1.04 2.97 -8.86
CA TYR A 200 1.56 4.16 -8.14
C TYR A 200 2.43 5.08 -9.00
N ALA A 201 2.24 5.04 -10.31
CA ALA A 201 3.17 5.60 -11.27
C ALA A 201 3.02 7.12 -11.45
N PRO A 202 4.14 7.89 -11.42
CA PRO A 202 4.18 9.25 -11.94
C PRO A 202 4.04 9.24 -13.46
N LYS A 203 3.64 10.39 -14.05
CA LYS A 203 3.64 10.59 -15.51
C LYS A 203 5.06 10.68 -16.02
N THR A 204 5.93 11.34 -15.26
CA THR A 204 7.35 11.49 -15.55
C THR A 204 8.08 10.15 -15.40
N LYS A 205 9.01 9.85 -16.29
CA LYS A 205 9.85 8.64 -16.19
C LYS A 205 10.61 8.60 -14.88
N LEU A 206 10.43 7.51 -14.12
CA LEU A 206 11.11 7.24 -12.84
C LEU A 206 12.15 6.13 -13.02
N VAL A 207 13.40 6.43 -12.73
CA VAL A 207 14.54 5.51 -12.84
C VAL A 207 15.12 5.27 -11.45
N LEU A 208 15.18 4.01 -11.03
CA LEU A 208 15.84 3.63 -9.78
C LEU A 208 17.33 3.41 -10.05
N TYR A 209 18.20 4.20 -9.41
CA TYR A 209 19.65 4.08 -9.57
C TYR A 209 20.31 3.50 -8.31
N ASP A 210 21.42 2.80 -8.51
CA ASP A 210 22.23 2.28 -7.42
C ASP A 210 23.34 3.29 -7.11
N PRO A 211 23.42 3.80 -5.85
CA PRO A 211 24.46 4.78 -5.47
C PRO A 211 25.87 4.22 -5.55
N ASN A 212 26.03 2.88 -5.53
CA ASN A 212 27.32 2.22 -5.69
C ASN A 212 27.72 2.00 -7.16
N ASN A 213 26.81 2.26 -8.10
CA ASN A 213 27.02 2.08 -9.56
C ASN A 213 26.52 3.28 -10.33
N ILE A 214 26.96 4.47 -9.96
CA ILE A 214 26.57 5.76 -10.54
C ILE A 214 27.00 5.86 -12.01
N GLU A 215 28.12 5.22 -12.38
CA GLU A 215 28.64 5.20 -13.76
C GLU A 215 27.66 4.56 -14.76
N SER A 216 26.70 3.75 -14.28
CA SER A 216 25.64 3.19 -15.11
C SER A 216 24.62 4.23 -15.61
N ILE A 217 24.64 5.45 -15.05
CA ILE A 217 23.79 6.55 -15.48
C ILE A 217 24.50 7.28 -16.63
N ASN A 218 24.00 7.10 -17.83
CA ASN A 218 24.54 7.81 -19.00
C ASN A 218 24.05 9.26 -19.03
N LEU A 219 24.78 10.16 -18.36
CA LEU A 219 24.44 11.58 -18.28
C LEU A 219 24.44 12.31 -19.64
N VAL A 220 25.10 11.75 -20.66
CA VAL A 220 25.14 12.34 -22.01
C VAL A 220 23.75 12.38 -22.65
N ASP A 221 22.90 11.42 -22.35
CA ASP A 221 21.53 11.34 -22.86
C ASP A 221 20.61 12.44 -22.30
N TYR A 222 21.07 13.15 -21.26
CA TYR A 222 20.29 14.19 -20.57
C TYR A 222 20.83 15.61 -20.76
N LYS A 223 21.74 15.80 -21.71
CA LYS A 223 22.25 17.13 -22.01
C LYS A 223 21.13 18.10 -22.43
N GLY A 224 20.99 19.20 -21.68
CA GLY A 224 19.94 20.19 -21.88
C GLY A 224 18.55 19.81 -21.36
N LYS A 225 18.40 18.65 -20.69
CA LYS A 225 17.16 18.21 -20.06
C LYS A 225 17.08 18.69 -18.60
N LYS A 226 15.85 18.65 -18.07
CA LYS A 226 15.58 18.85 -16.64
C LYS A 226 15.54 17.50 -15.94
N VAL A 227 16.27 17.37 -14.84
CA VAL A 227 16.39 16.13 -14.07
C VAL A 227 16.01 16.40 -12.63
N ALA A 228 15.16 15.57 -12.05
CA ALA A 228 14.95 15.52 -10.60
C ALA A 228 15.79 14.38 -10.01
N TRP A 229 16.46 14.65 -8.90
CA TRP A 229 17.33 13.70 -8.22
C TRP A 229 16.95 13.57 -6.76
N ALA A 230 16.35 12.42 -6.41
CA ALA A 230 15.95 12.08 -5.04
C ALA A 230 16.97 11.08 -4.47
N HIS A 231 17.65 11.47 -3.38
CA HIS A 231 18.74 10.69 -2.81
C HIS A 231 18.85 10.89 -1.29
N PHE A 232 19.57 9.98 -0.63
CA PHE A 232 19.91 10.17 0.78
C PHE A 232 21.10 11.13 0.95
N LYS A 233 21.17 11.80 2.11
CA LYS A 233 22.18 12.83 2.41
C LYS A 233 23.63 12.36 2.25
N ASP A 234 23.90 11.10 2.63
CA ASP A 234 25.25 10.55 2.68
C ASP A 234 25.61 9.73 1.43
N SER A 235 24.77 9.78 0.41
CA SER A 235 25.00 9.05 -0.84
C SER A 235 26.06 9.73 -1.71
N SER A 236 26.75 8.93 -2.53
CA SER A 236 27.70 9.42 -3.52
C SER A 236 27.02 10.41 -4.46
N ARG A 237 27.59 11.59 -4.63
CA ARG A 237 27.04 12.64 -5.49
C ARG A 237 27.25 12.32 -6.96
N ILE A 238 26.19 12.44 -7.73
CA ILE A 238 26.25 12.46 -9.18
C ILE A 238 26.55 13.90 -9.60
N ASP A 239 27.60 14.12 -10.38
CA ASP A 239 27.89 15.44 -10.93
C ASP A 239 27.05 15.73 -12.19
N PHE A 240 25.87 16.27 -11.97
CA PHE A 240 24.98 16.74 -13.06
C PHE A 240 25.37 18.14 -13.58
N SER A 241 26.36 18.82 -12.94
CA SER A 241 26.60 20.26 -13.11
C SER A 241 26.96 20.71 -14.53
N LEU A 242 27.39 19.81 -15.39
CA LEU A 242 27.87 20.14 -16.73
C LEU A 242 26.83 19.90 -17.83
N SER A 243 25.67 19.32 -17.55
CA SER A 243 24.83 18.79 -18.62
C SER A 243 23.32 19.06 -18.50
N CYS A 244 22.75 19.26 -17.32
CA CYS A 244 21.29 19.36 -17.13
C CYS A 244 20.87 20.37 -16.05
N HIS A 245 19.58 20.73 -16.06
CA HIS A 245 18.96 21.51 -14.99
C HIS A 245 18.53 20.52 -13.90
N LEU A 246 19.11 20.65 -12.70
CA LEU A 246 18.93 19.69 -11.60
C LEU A 246 18.00 20.24 -10.52
N GLU A 247 16.97 19.46 -10.18
CA GLU A 247 16.14 19.62 -8.99
C GLU A 247 16.51 18.54 -7.97
N GLU A 248 17.12 18.92 -6.87
CA GLU A 248 17.61 18.00 -5.83
C GLU A 248 16.58 17.84 -4.72
N VAL A 249 16.29 16.59 -4.33
CA VAL A 249 15.40 16.25 -3.23
C VAL A 249 16.08 15.28 -2.27
N LEU A 250 16.24 15.71 -1.02
CA LEU A 250 16.80 14.86 0.04
C LEU A 250 15.72 13.93 0.61
N LEU A 251 16.03 12.63 0.64
CA LEU A 251 15.15 11.61 1.21
C LEU A 251 15.38 11.47 2.72
N PRO A 252 14.31 11.21 3.49
CA PRO A 252 14.44 10.83 4.89
C PRO A 252 15.23 9.54 5.06
N SER A 253 16.10 9.47 6.06
CA SER A 253 16.93 8.28 6.36
C SER A 253 16.16 7.12 7.02
N SER A 254 14.97 7.40 7.56
CA SER A 254 14.09 6.40 8.17
C SER A 254 13.08 5.86 7.16
N SER A 255 12.89 4.54 7.14
CA SER A 255 11.89 3.89 6.29
C SER A 255 10.46 4.36 6.59
N ASN A 256 10.15 4.62 7.88
CA ASN A 256 8.83 5.11 8.29
C ASN A 256 8.58 6.55 7.80
N ASP A 257 9.57 7.43 7.92
CA ASP A 257 9.44 8.81 7.45
C ASP A 257 9.34 8.85 5.93
N LEU A 258 10.11 8.01 5.22
CA LEU A 258 9.98 7.90 3.77
C LEU A 258 8.64 7.31 3.35
N ALA A 259 8.13 6.29 4.04
CA ALA A 259 6.78 5.75 3.80
C ALA A 259 5.71 6.84 3.91
N LYS A 260 5.81 7.67 4.94
CA LYS A 260 4.88 8.77 5.19
C LYS A 260 4.87 9.82 4.07
N CYS A 261 6.01 10.15 3.50
CA CYS A 261 6.13 11.19 2.48
C CYS A 261 6.28 10.68 1.04
N LEU A 262 6.47 9.38 0.79
CA LEU A 262 6.78 8.83 -0.53
C LEU A 262 5.88 9.35 -1.65
N TYR A 263 4.57 9.21 -1.47
CA TYR A 263 3.60 9.63 -2.51
C TYR A 263 3.54 11.14 -2.68
N ALA A 264 3.65 11.90 -1.60
CA ALA A 264 3.76 13.37 -1.68
C ALA A 264 5.02 13.77 -2.45
N THR A 265 6.17 13.15 -2.15
CA THR A 265 7.44 13.37 -2.85
C THR A 265 7.30 13.03 -4.34
N LEU A 266 6.76 11.86 -4.69
CA LEU A 266 6.55 11.48 -6.10
C LEU A 266 5.61 12.45 -6.83
N ARG A 267 4.54 12.94 -6.18
CA ARG A 267 3.64 13.94 -6.75
C ARG A 267 4.35 15.28 -6.98
N THR A 268 5.12 15.74 -6.00
CA THR A 268 5.91 16.97 -6.14
C THR A 268 6.90 16.86 -7.30
N LEU A 269 7.64 15.77 -7.38
CA LEU A 269 8.59 15.52 -8.48
C LEU A 269 7.90 15.46 -9.85
N ASP A 270 6.72 14.84 -9.94
CA ASP A 270 5.93 14.75 -11.18
C ASP A 270 5.38 16.13 -11.62
N GLN A 271 5.16 17.06 -10.69
CA GLN A 271 4.72 18.45 -10.96
C GLN A 271 5.84 19.38 -11.41
N LEU A 272 7.12 19.06 -11.15
CA LEU A 272 8.27 19.88 -11.56
C LEU A 272 8.47 19.98 -13.06
N SER A 273 7.71 19.23 -13.86
CA SER A 273 7.84 19.17 -15.33
C SER A 273 9.27 18.86 -15.77
N VAL A 274 9.88 17.88 -15.09
CA VAL A 274 11.21 17.36 -15.44
C VAL A 274 11.09 16.24 -16.48
N ASP A 275 12.17 15.97 -17.20
CA ASP A 275 12.21 14.92 -18.22
C ASP A 275 12.38 13.53 -17.63
N VAL A 276 13.03 13.45 -16.46
CA VAL A 276 13.28 12.19 -15.74
C VAL A 276 13.45 12.45 -14.26
N ILE A 277 12.99 11.49 -13.46
CA ILE A 277 13.21 11.41 -12.02
C ILE A 277 14.19 10.26 -11.75
N TYR A 278 15.36 10.57 -11.22
CA TYR A 278 16.26 9.58 -10.62
C TYR A 278 15.97 9.47 -9.14
N PHE A 279 15.67 8.25 -8.70
CA PHE A 279 15.40 7.97 -7.31
C PHE A 279 16.38 6.89 -6.83
N GLU A 280 17.02 7.14 -5.70
CA GLU A 280 17.98 6.21 -5.12
C GLU A 280 17.30 4.91 -4.70
N LYS A 281 17.92 3.76 -5.03
CA LYS A 281 17.49 2.45 -4.57
C LYS A 281 17.55 2.39 -3.05
N LEU A 282 16.48 1.85 -2.48
CA LEU A 282 16.35 1.72 -1.03
C LEU A 282 17.14 0.52 -0.50
N PRO A 283 17.57 0.55 0.77
CA PRO A 283 18.29 -0.55 1.39
C PRO A 283 17.54 -1.89 1.32
N ASP A 284 18.28 -3.00 1.20
CA ASP A 284 17.72 -4.34 1.14
C ASP A 284 17.57 -4.94 2.54
N SER A 285 16.58 -4.43 3.29
CA SER A 285 16.21 -4.97 4.60
C SER A 285 14.70 -4.88 4.81
N GLU A 286 14.14 -5.71 5.69
CA GLU A 286 12.71 -5.88 5.91
C GLU A 286 11.98 -4.56 6.15
N GLN A 287 12.56 -3.66 6.95
CA GLN A 287 11.96 -2.35 7.24
C GLN A 287 11.70 -1.47 6.02
N TRP A 288 12.39 -1.74 4.89
CA TRP A 288 12.23 -1.03 3.62
C TRP A 288 11.33 -1.75 2.62
N ASP A 289 10.91 -2.99 2.89
CA ASP A 289 10.16 -3.83 1.94
C ASP A 289 8.91 -3.13 1.41
N ALA A 290 8.14 -2.49 2.28
CA ALA A 290 6.92 -1.81 1.89
C ALA A 290 7.17 -0.63 0.94
N VAL A 291 8.13 0.23 1.26
CA VAL A 291 8.48 1.40 0.44
C VAL A 291 9.13 0.96 -0.87
N ARG A 292 10.01 -0.05 -0.80
CA ARG A 292 10.68 -0.64 -1.95
C ARG A 292 9.69 -1.27 -2.94
N ASP A 293 8.67 -1.99 -2.46
CA ASP A 293 7.59 -2.52 -3.31
C ASP A 293 6.84 -1.42 -4.05
N ARG A 294 6.46 -0.34 -3.34
CA ARG A 294 5.75 0.81 -3.94
C ARG A 294 6.59 1.52 -4.99
N LEU A 295 7.84 1.80 -4.66
CA LEU A 295 8.77 2.51 -5.54
C LEU A 295 9.12 1.68 -6.79
N GLY A 296 9.31 0.36 -6.62
CA GLY A 296 9.54 -0.55 -7.75
C GLY A 296 8.37 -0.58 -8.72
N ARG A 297 7.13 -0.67 -8.22
CA ARG A 297 5.92 -0.62 -9.07
C ARG A 297 5.72 0.74 -9.73
N ALA A 298 6.05 1.83 -9.03
CA ALA A 298 6.00 3.18 -9.58
C ALA A 298 6.98 3.34 -10.75
N SER A 299 8.20 2.81 -10.62
CA SER A 299 9.21 2.84 -11.67
C SER A 299 8.78 2.07 -12.92
N VAL A 300 8.21 0.85 -12.75
CA VAL A 300 7.71 0.04 -13.89
C VAL A 300 6.59 0.74 -14.65
N GLY A 301 5.68 1.43 -13.95
CA GLY A 301 4.52 2.10 -14.55
C GLY A 301 4.80 3.54 -15.04
N SER A 302 5.96 4.10 -14.76
CA SER A 302 6.27 5.51 -15.03
C SER A 302 6.53 5.82 -16.51
N GLY A 303 6.23 7.05 -16.92
CA GLY A 303 6.48 7.53 -18.29
C GLY A 303 5.48 7.01 -19.33
N ALA A 304 4.31 6.50 -18.90
CA ALA A 304 3.23 6.00 -19.75
C ALA A 304 2.06 6.99 -19.87
#